data_ecc1deda71a571aad5a26f6067bc1aac
#
_entry.id   ecc1deda71a571aad5a26f6067bc1aac
#
_cell.length_a   1.000
_cell.length_b   1.000
_cell.length_c   1.000
_cell.angle_alpha   90.00
_cell.angle_beta   90.00
_cell.angle_gamma   90.00
#
_symmetry.space_group_name_H-M   'P 1'
#
loop_
_entity.id
_entity.type
_entity.pdbx_description
1 polymer ?
#
loop_
_entity_poly.entity_id
_entity_poly.type
_entity_poly.pdbx_seq_one_letter_code
_entity_poly.pdbx_strand_id
1 'polypeptide(L)'
;PIKLYIKGAFENPAYEGLKFFGSGDSYTVFGDASALYPFLATNKDKIKDQVMEYDRRNSAIPLLDTTKIDARIEPGSFIRDHVTIGKSAVIMMGAVINIGAVIGEGTMIDMGAVVGARGTIGKNCHIGAGAVVAGVLEPPSKSPVIIEDGVLVGANAVIIEGVHIGEGAVVAAGAIVLE
;
A
#
# COMPACT_ATOMS: atom_id res chain seq x y z
N PRO A 1 -13.13 -2.34 -4.36
CA PRO A 1 -13.54 -3.28 -5.41
C PRO A 1 -13.84 -4.65 -4.84
N ILE A 2 -14.74 -5.37 -5.47
CA ILE A 2 -15.12 -6.74 -5.14
C ILE A 2 -14.86 -7.59 -6.38
N LYS A 3 -14.36 -8.80 -6.18
CA LYS A 3 -14.26 -9.81 -7.21
C LYS A 3 -15.28 -10.91 -6.90
N LEU A 4 -16.11 -11.21 -7.87
CA LEU A 4 -17.16 -12.22 -7.75
C LEU A 4 -16.92 -13.30 -8.81
N TYR A 5 -16.86 -14.53 -8.40
CA TYR A 5 -17.02 -15.68 -9.28
C TYR A 5 -18.50 -16.07 -9.24
N ILE A 6 -19.13 -16.13 -10.39
CA ILE A 6 -20.56 -16.40 -10.49
C ILE A 6 -20.84 -17.45 -11.55
N LYS A 7 -21.73 -18.36 -11.23
CA LYS A 7 -22.26 -19.36 -12.13
C LYS A 7 -23.78 -19.23 -12.22
N GLY A 8 -24.31 -19.19 -13.45
CA GLY A 8 -25.74 -19.03 -13.63
C GLY A 8 -26.19 -18.89 -15.08
N ALA A 9 -27.47 -18.65 -15.27
CA ALA A 9 -28.06 -18.50 -16.60
C ALA A 9 -27.96 -17.04 -17.09
N PHE A 10 -26.79 -16.68 -17.61
CA PHE A 10 -26.53 -15.35 -18.17
C PHE A 10 -26.21 -15.44 -19.66
N GLU A 11 -26.80 -14.55 -20.43
CA GLU A 11 -26.48 -14.36 -21.84
C GLU A 11 -25.84 -12.98 -22.00
N ASN A 12 -24.50 -12.95 -22.25
CA ASN A 12 -23.72 -11.73 -22.42
C ASN A 12 -24.05 -10.64 -21.36
N PRO A 13 -23.83 -10.94 -20.06
CA PRO A 13 -24.23 -10.04 -19.00
C PRO A 13 -23.50 -8.70 -19.11
N ALA A 14 -24.27 -7.62 -19.03
CA ALA A 14 -23.76 -6.26 -18.93
C ALA A 14 -24.50 -5.54 -17.80
N TYR A 15 -23.76 -4.79 -17.00
CA TYR A 15 -24.33 -3.97 -15.94
C TYR A 15 -23.40 -2.78 -15.69
N GLU A 16 -23.99 -1.60 -15.55
CA GLU A 16 -23.22 -0.38 -15.32
C GLU A 16 -22.36 -0.49 -14.05
N GLY A 17 -21.09 -0.13 -14.15
CA GLY A 17 -20.12 -0.23 -13.04
C GLY A 17 -19.56 -1.63 -12.79
N LEU A 18 -19.94 -2.64 -13.59
CA LEU A 18 -19.40 -4.00 -13.49
C LEU A 18 -18.66 -4.40 -14.76
N LYS A 19 -17.57 -5.16 -14.59
CA LYS A 19 -16.82 -5.80 -15.68
C LYS A 19 -16.96 -7.31 -15.59
N PHE A 20 -17.42 -7.93 -16.68
CA PHE A 20 -17.63 -9.37 -16.77
C PHE A 20 -16.56 -10.00 -17.65
N PHE A 21 -15.97 -11.09 -17.16
CA PHE A 21 -15.01 -11.92 -17.87
C PHE A 21 -15.47 -13.39 -17.80
N GLY A 22 -15.69 -14.01 -18.93
CA GLY A 22 -16.15 -15.38 -19.02
C GLY A 22 -17.10 -15.60 -20.18
N SER A 23 -17.69 -16.79 -20.23
CA SER A 23 -18.65 -17.17 -21.26
C SER A 23 -19.55 -18.31 -20.74
N GLY A 24 -20.66 -18.56 -21.48
CA GLY A 24 -21.61 -19.60 -21.11
C GLY A 24 -22.30 -19.31 -19.77
N ASP A 25 -22.10 -20.18 -18.81
CA ASP A 25 -22.73 -20.09 -17.49
C ASP A 25 -21.77 -19.59 -16.38
N SER A 26 -20.52 -19.26 -16.70
CA SER A 26 -19.48 -18.95 -15.70
C SER A 26 -18.78 -17.64 -15.99
N TYR A 27 -18.80 -16.72 -15.03
CA TYR A 27 -18.19 -15.40 -15.15
C TYR A 27 -17.39 -15.01 -13.90
N THR A 28 -16.30 -14.29 -14.12
CA THR A 28 -15.64 -13.48 -13.08
C THR A 28 -16.07 -12.04 -13.26
N VAL A 29 -16.56 -11.42 -12.20
CA VAL A 29 -17.11 -10.06 -12.22
C VAL A 29 -16.29 -9.17 -11.30
N PHE A 30 -15.92 -7.99 -11.77
CA PHE A 30 -15.25 -6.96 -10.98
C PHE A 30 -16.11 -5.72 -10.90
N GLY A 31 -16.20 -5.14 -9.72
CA GLY A 31 -16.88 -3.86 -9.52
C GLY A 31 -16.95 -3.44 -8.07
N ASP A 32 -17.56 -2.30 -7.84
CA ASP A 32 -17.80 -1.81 -6.48
C ASP A 32 -19.09 -2.38 -5.89
N ALA A 33 -19.16 -2.39 -4.57
CA ALA A 33 -20.32 -2.91 -3.83
C ALA A 33 -21.64 -2.24 -4.25
N SER A 34 -21.58 -0.94 -4.54
CA SER A 34 -22.74 -0.15 -4.98
C SER A 34 -23.37 -0.62 -6.29
N ALA A 35 -22.57 -1.21 -7.19
CA ALA A 35 -23.07 -1.79 -8.43
C ALA A 35 -23.34 -3.30 -8.29
N LEU A 36 -22.49 -4.00 -7.54
CA LEU A 36 -22.54 -5.45 -7.44
C LEU A 36 -23.76 -5.96 -6.66
N TYR A 37 -24.11 -5.36 -5.52
CA TYR A 37 -25.21 -5.82 -4.71
C TYR A 37 -26.58 -5.63 -5.42
N PRO A 38 -26.88 -4.50 -6.09
CA PRO A 38 -28.08 -4.39 -6.91
C PRO A 38 -28.13 -5.42 -8.05
N PHE A 39 -27.00 -5.68 -8.72
CA PHE A 39 -26.92 -6.72 -9.74
C PHE A 39 -27.29 -8.11 -9.18
N LEU A 40 -26.70 -8.47 -8.04
CA LEU A 40 -27.01 -9.76 -7.38
C LEU A 40 -28.48 -9.86 -6.98
N ALA A 41 -29.05 -8.80 -6.42
CA ALA A 41 -30.44 -8.76 -6.01
C ALA A 41 -31.40 -8.95 -7.21
N THR A 42 -31.13 -8.25 -8.32
CA THR A 42 -31.96 -8.31 -9.54
C THR A 42 -31.86 -9.67 -10.25
N ASN A 43 -30.71 -10.35 -10.14
CA ASN A 43 -30.47 -11.60 -10.88
C ASN A 43 -30.45 -12.84 -9.98
N LYS A 44 -30.99 -12.76 -8.78
CA LYS A 44 -30.98 -13.85 -7.80
C LYS A 44 -31.44 -15.19 -8.37
N ASP A 45 -32.52 -15.18 -9.15
CA ASP A 45 -33.11 -16.40 -9.71
C ASP A 45 -32.26 -17.02 -10.85
N LYS A 46 -31.36 -16.27 -11.43
CA LYS A 46 -30.42 -16.74 -12.48
C LYS A 46 -29.13 -17.34 -11.89
N ILE A 47 -28.82 -17.00 -10.64
CA ILE A 47 -27.56 -17.39 -9.97
C ILE A 47 -27.72 -18.80 -9.42
N LYS A 48 -26.83 -19.71 -9.85
CA LYS A 48 -26.75 -21.09 -9.34
C LYS A 48 -25.74 -21.23 -8.23
N ASP A 49 -24.61 -20.49 -8.33
CA ASP A 49 -23.52 -20.54 -7.37
C ASP A 49 -22.70 -19.24 -7.44
N GLN A 50 -22.07 -18.86 -6.33
CA GLN A 50 -21.21 -17.70 -6.30
C GLN A 50 -20.19 -17.75 -5.16
N VAL A 51 -18.99 -17.20 -5.43
CA VAL A 51 -17.97 -16.94 -4.41
C VAL A 51 -17.52 -15.50 -4.54
N MET A 52 -17.50 -14.77 -3.42
CA MET A 52 -17.16 -13.36 -3.39
C MET A 52 -15.86 -13.15 -2.62
N GLU A 53 -14.90 -12.49 -3.27
CA GLU A 53 -13.64 -12.07 -2.66
C GLU A 53 -13.65 -10.55 -2.45
N TYR A 54 -13.31 -10.13 -1.24
CA TYR A 54 -13.22 -8.72 -0.86
C TYR A 54 -11.75 -8.32 -0.78
N ASP A 55 -11.28 -7.49 -1.72
CA ASP A 55 -9.92 -6.97 -1.69
C ASP A 55 -9.78 -5.87 -0.62
N ARG A 56 -10.73 -4.94 -0.60
CA ARG A 56 -10.71 -3.78 0.32
C ARG A 56 -12.10 -3.50 0.83
N ARG A 57 -12.18 -3.21 2.12
CA ARG A 57 -13.42 -2.76 2.75
C ARG A 57 -13.25 -1.35 3.27
N ASN A 58 -14.15 -0.43 2.90
CA ASN A 58 -14.22 0.93 3.42
C ASN A 58 -12.90 1.74 3.26
N SER A 59 -12.14 1.50 2.19
CA SER A 59 -10.95 2.28 1.87
C SER A 59 -11.06 2.87 0.47
N ALA A 60 -10.91 4.19 0.38
CA ALA A 60 -10.86 4.91 -0.88
C ALA A 60 -9.44 5.05 -1.46
N ILE A 61 -8.41 4.70 -0.67
CA ILE A 61 -7.01 4.85 -1.07
C ILE A 61 -6.52 3.53 -1.65
N PRO A 62 -6.18 3.47 -2.94
CA PRO A 62 -5.60 2.28 -3.57
C PRO A 62 -4.18 2.01 -3.06
N LEU A 63 -3.68 0.81 -3.33
CA LEU A 63 -2.26 0.50 -3.22
C LEU A 63 -1.54 0.99 -4.48
N LEU A 64 -0.24 1.25 -4.33
CA LEU A 64 0.64 1.62 -5.43
C LEU A 64 0.72 0.51 -6.47
N ASP A 65 0.63 0.85 -7.74
CA ASP A 65 0.98 -0.06 -8.83
C ASP A 65 2.51 -0.21 -8.89
N THR A 66 3.00 -1.35 -8.43
CA THR A 66 4.44 -1.65 -8.37
C THR A 66 4.99 -2.33 -9.63
N THR A 67 4.17 -2.58 -10.64
CA THR A 67 4.55 -3.39 -11.82
C THR A 67 5.65 -2.76 -12.68
N LYS A 68 5.85 -1.44 -12.58
CA LYS A 68 6.84 -0.69 -13.37
C LYS A 68 7.96 -0.08 -12.52
N ILE A 69 8.05 -0.45 -11.25
CA ILE A 69 9.03 0.10 -10.32
C ILE A 69 10.29 -0.78 -10.37
N ASP A 70 11.44 -0.16 -10.65
CA ASP A 70 12.76 -0.83 -10.66
C ASP A 70 13.30 -0.95 -9.23
N ALA A 71 12.64 -1.77 -8.40
CA ALA A 71 12.99 -2.02 -7.00
C ALA A 71 12.60 -3.45 -6.61
N ARG A 72 13.23 -3.97 -5.56
CA ARG A 72 12.82 -5.25 -4.96
C ARG A 72 11.71 -4.98 -3.93
N ILE A 73 10.50 -5.40 -4.23
CA ILE A 73 9.34 -5.23 -3.35
C ILE A 73 8.84 -6.63 -2.99
N GLU A 74 8.96 -7.00 -1.73
CA GLU A 74 8.61 -8.34 -1.28
C GLU A 74 7.11 -8.49 -0.99
N PRO A 75 6.55 -9.70 -1.18
CA PRO A 75 5.16 -9.99 -0.85
C PRO A 75 4.85 -9.67 0.63
N GLY A 76 3.63 -9.17 0.89
CA GLY A 76 3.19 -8.82 2.24
C GLY A 76 3.60 -7.42 2.69
N SER A 77 4.27 -6.63 1.85
CA SER A 77 4.40 -5.20 2.07
C SER A 77 3.13 -4.46 1.63
N PHE A 78 2.76 -3.39 2.35
CA PHE A 78 1.62 -2.54 2.04
C PHE A 78 2.10 -1.13 1.69
N ILE A 79 2.02 -0.78 0.42
CA ILE A 79 2.46 0.52 -0.10
C ILE A 79 1.24 1.24 -0.64
N ARG A 80 0.91 2.40 -0.06
CA ARG A 80 -0.21 3.21 -0.52
C ARG A 80 0.12 3.97 -1.80
N ASP A 81 -0.91 4.37 -2.52
CA ASP A 81 -0.77 5.21 -3.71
C ASP A 81 -0.03 6.53 -3.40
N HIS A 82 0.51 7.18 -4.44
CA HIS A 82 1.34 8.39 -4.34
C HIS A 82 2.65 8.23 -3.55
N VAL A 83 3.11 7.01 -3.26
CA VAL A 83 4.47 6.76 -2.76
C VAL A 83 5.45 6.77 -3.93
N THR A 84 6.60 7.39 -3.73
CA THR A 84 7.71 7.35 -4.68
C THR A 84 8.78 6.39 -4.18
N ILE A 85 9.21 5.44 -5.01
CA ILE A 85 10.25 4.48 -4.69
C ILE A 85 11.37 4.62 -5.72
N GLY A 86 12.56 4.90 -5.23
CA GLY A 86 13.77 5.04 -6.04
C GLY A 86 14.26 3.70 -6.58
N LYS A 87 15.08 3.81 -7.64
CA LYS A 87 15.71 2.65 -8.28
C LYS A 87 16.50 1.80 -7.28
N SER A 88 16.48 0.49 -7.46
CA SER A 88 17.21 -0.47 -6.62
C SER A 88 16.90 -0.41 -5.13
N ALA A 89 15.83 0.27 -4.72
CA ALA A 89 15.35 0.21 -3.35
C ALA A 89 14.89 -1.21 -3.00
N VAL A 90 14.89 -1.52 -1.70
CA VAL A 90 14.47 -2.82 -1.18
C VAL A 90 13.38 -2.59 -0.14
N ILE A 91 12.18 -3.09 -0.43
CA ILE A 91 11.06 -3.06 0.52
C ILE A 91 10.80 -4.50 0.97
N MET A 92 11.09 -4.77 2.25
CA MET A 92 10.97 -6.11 2.81
C MET A 92 9.52 -6.44 3.19
N MET A 93 9.28 -7.72 3.43
CA MET A 93 7.97 -8.24 3.84
C MET A 93 7.44 -7.55 5.10
N GLY A 94 6.15 -7.26 5.13
CA GLY A 94 5.49 -6.62 6.28
C GLY A 94 5.74 -5.12 6.42
N ALA A 95 6.60 -4.51 5.60
CA ALA A 95 6.77 -3.06 5.61
C ALA A 95 5.47 -2.34 5.21
N VAL A 96 5.18 -1.21 5.88
CA VAL A 96 4.00 -0.39 5.61
C VAL A 96 4.45 1.02 5.24
N ILE A 97 4.14 1.45 4.02
CA ILE A 97 4.53 2.78 3.51
C ILE A 97 3.26 3.57 3.17
N ASN A 98 3.10 4.67 3.86
CA ASN A 98 1.89 5.49 3.75
C ASN A 98 1.99 6.50 2.61
N ILE A 99 0.84 7.08 2.26
CA ILE A 99 0.64 7.98 1.12
C ILE A 99 1.65 9.15 1.13
N GLY A 100 2.19 9.47 -0.04
CA GLY A 100 3.08 10.61 -0.23
C GLY A 100 4.48 10.44 0.34
N ALA A 101 4.83 9.28 0.90
CA ALA A 101 6.21 9.01 1.33
C ALA A 101 7.15 8.90 0.12
N VAL A 102 8.41 9.24 0.35
CA VAL A 102 9.49 9.16 -0.65
C VAL A 102 10.60 8.26 -0.11
N ILE A 103 10.95 7.25 -0.89
CA ILE A 103 12.05 6.32 -0.58
C ILE A 103 13.12 6.52 -1.66
N GLY A 104 14.31 6.90 -1.25
CA GLY A 104 15.44 7.15 -2.14
C GLY A 104 16.03 5.89 -2.77
N GLU A 105 16.85 6.11 -3.79
CA GLU A 105 17.57 5.06 -4.54
C GLU A 105 18.44 4.22 -3.60
N GLY A 106 18.44 2.88 -3.77
CA GLY A 106 19.26 1.96 -3.00
C GLY A 106 18.89 1.82 -1.52
N THR A 107 17.83 2.50 -1.07
CA THR A 107 17.40 2.46 0.34
C THR A 107 16.66 1.19 0.65
N MET A 108 16.94 0.61 1.83
CA MET A 108 16.24 -0.55 2.37
C MET A 108 15.25 -0.13 3.44
N ILE A 109 13.99 -0.56 3.28
CA ILE A 109 12.96 -0.55 4.32
C ILE A 109 12.79 -1.99 4.79
N ASP A 110 13.27 -2.27 5.98
CA ASP A 110 13.37 -3.63 6.51
C ASP A 110 12.03 -4.17 7.02
N MET A 111 12.01 -5.43 7.44
CA MET A 111 10.80 -6.17 7.82
C MET A 111 9.96 -5.45 8.86
N GLY A 112 8.67 -5.26 8.57
CA GLY A 112 7.73 -4.66 9.51
C GLY A 112 7.96 -3.18 9.82
N ALA A 113 8.91 -2.52 9.15
CA ALA A 113 9.14 -1.09 9.35
C ALA A 113 7.96 -0.27 8.80
N VAL A 114 7.68 0.86 9.44
CA VAL A 114 6.57 1.76 9.09
C VAL A 114 7.12 3.11 8.65
N VAL A 115 6.77 3.53 7.44
CA VAL A 115 7.02 4.88 6.96
C VAL A 115 5.69 5.62 6.88
N GLY A 116 5.53 6.59 7.73
CA GLY A 116 4.34 7.43 7.84
C GLY A 116 4.15 8.32 6.61
N ALA A 117 2.97 8.93 6.55
CA ALA A 117 2.60 9.78 5.41
C ALA A 117 3.61 10.93 5.21
N ARG A 118 4.00 11.16 3.95
CA ARG A 118 4.91 12.23 3.52
C ARG A 118 6.34 12.12 4.10
N GLY A 119 6.67 11.07 4.86
CA GLY A 119 8.05 10.84 5.31
C GLY A 119 9.00 10.74 4.12
N THR A 120 10.11 11.47 4.18
CA THR A 120 11.12 11.48 3.11
C THR A 120 12.38 10.80 3.60
N ILE A 121 12.80 9.75 2.90
CA ILE A 121 14.01 8.99 3.20
C ILE A 121 14.93 9.09 1.98
N GLY A 122 16.15 9.53 2.22
CA GLY A 122 17.20 9.72 1.24
C GLY A 122 17.68 8.41 0.61
N LYS A 123 18.79 8.49 -0.10
CA LYS A 123 19.41 7.38 -0.81
C LYS A 123 20.30 6.54 0.12
N ASN A 124 20.45 5.26 -0.24
CA ASN A 124 21.35 4.33 0.46
C ASN A 124 21.17 4.30 1.98
N CYS A 125 19.94 4.56 2.44
CA CYS A 125 19.58 4.43 3.85
C CYS A 125 19.22 3.00 4.20
N HIS A 126 19.29 2.68 5.49
CA HIS A 126 18.72 1.45 6.04
C HIS A 126 17.76 1.79 7.17
N ILE A 127 16.49 1.55 6.97
CA ILE A 127 15.46 1.67 8.01
C ILE A 127 15.24 0.28 8.57
N GLY A 128 15.76 0.06 9.76
CA GLY A 128 15.84 -1.26 10.42
C GLY A 128 14.47 -1.85 10.73
N ALA A 129 14.46 -3.17 10.95
CA ALA A 129 13.24 -3.94 11.19
C ALA A 129 12.38 -3.35 12.32
N GLY A 130 11.08 -3.21 12.08
CA GLY A 130 10.14 -2.68 13.06
C GLY A 130 10.32 -1.19 13.40
N ALA A 131 11.25 -0.48 12.78
CA ALA A 131 11.41 0.96 13.01
C ALA A 131 10.19 1.74 12.50
N VAL A 132 9.89 2.85 13.18
CA VAL A 132 8.77 3.73 12.84
C VAL A 132 9.27 5.12 12.50
N VAL A 133 9.09 5.52 11.26
CA VAL A 133 9.23 6.91 10.81
C VAL A 133 7.83 7.51 10.82
N ALA A 134 7.57 8.42 11.76
CA ALA A 134 6.26 9.01 11.93
C ALA A 134 5.84 9.82 10.70
N GLY A 135 4.56 9.88 10.46
CA GLY A 135 3.98 10.61 9.34
C GLY A 135 3.15 11.78 9.79
N VAL A 136 2.96 12.74 8.89
CA VAL A 136 2.07 13.88 9.08
C VAL A 136 1.06 13.93 7.94
N LEU A 137 -0.22 13.75 8.28
CA LEU A 137 -1.34 14.04 7.37
C LEU A 137 -2.06 15.33 7.79
N GLU A 138 -2.25 15.52 9.10
CA GLU A 138 -2.95 16.66 9.67
C GLU A 138 -2.22 17.17 10.93
N PRO A 139 -2.04 18.47 11.07
CA PRO A 139 -2.32 19.49 10.06
C PRO A 139 -1.28 19.47 8.91
N PRO A 140 -1.69 19.87 7.68
CA PRO A 140 -0.78 19.88 6.52
C PRO A 140 0.43 20.79 6.67
N SER A 141 0.37 21.73 7.62
CA SER A 141 1.45 22.68 7.92
C SER A 141 2.59 22.08 8.74
N LYS A 142 2.41 20.92 9.38
CA LYS A 142 3.51 20.26 10.10
C LYS A 142 4.52 19.66 9.12
N SER A 143 5.80 19.76 9.47
CA SER A 143 6.89 19.18 8.69
C SER A 143 6.88 17.66 8.81
N PRO A 144 7.00 16.92 7.71
CA PRO A 144 7.22 15.48 7.78
C PRO A 144 8.63 15.18 8.32
N VAL A 145 8.85 13.92 8.67
CA VAL A 145 10.21 13.43 8.96
C VAL A 145 11.04 13.48 7.67
N ILE A 146 12.27 13.97 7.80
CA ILE A 146 13.27 13.96 6.74
C ILE A 146 14.47 13.17 7.23
N ILE A 147 14.86 12.17 6.46
CA ILE A 147 16.06 11.36 6.68
C ILE A 147 16.94 11.55 5.45
N GLU A 148 18.14 12.11 5.63
CA GLU A 148 19.06 12.36 4.55
C GLU A 148 19.75 11.07 4.06
N ASP A 149 20.66 11.20 3.09
CA ASP A 149 21.32 10.07 2.45
C ASP A 149 22.24 9.29 3.42
N GLY A 150 22.37 7.98 3.22
CA GLY A 150 23.31 7.14 3.95
C GLY A 150 22.99 6.90 5.43
N VAL A 151 21.82 7.27 5.90
CA VAL A 151 21.42 7.10 7.32
C VAL A 151 21.11 5.66 7.64
N LEU A 152 21.55 5.21 8.83
CA LEU A 152 21.15 3.93 9.42
C LEU A 152 20.21 4.19 10.59
N VAL A 153 18.99 3.68 10.50
CA VAL A 153 18.03 3.66 11.61
C VAL A 153 17.96 2.24 12.16
N GLY A 154 18.35 2.07 13.42
CA GLY A 154 18.35 0.78 14.11
C GLY A 154 16.95 0.20 14.28
N ALA A 155 16.89 -1.12 14.43
CA ALA A 155 15.63 -1.83 14.61
C ALA A 155 14.79 -1.28 15.78
N ASN A 156 13.46 -1.21 15.59
CA ASN A 156 12.51 -0.70 16.58
C ASN A 156 12.75 0.74 17.05
N ALA A 157 13.58 1.52 16.37
CA ALA A 157 13.69 2.95 16.65
C ALA A 157 12.41 3.69 16.21
N VAL A 158 12.06 4.76 16.91
CA VAL A 158 10.91 5.61 16.60
C VAL A 158 11.40 7.03 16.36
N ILE A 159 11.09 7.57 15.19
CA ILE A 159 11.40 8.94 14.79
C ILE A 159 10.08 9.68 14.68
N ILE A 160 9.85 10.69 15.53
CA ILE A 160 8.58 11.42 15.55
C ILE A 160 8.50 12.47 14.45
N GLU A 161 7.30 12.98 14.22
CA GLU A 161 7.04 13.98 13.18
C GLU A 161 7.88 15.25 13.39
N GLY A 162 8.37 15.81 12.28
CA GLY A 162 9.17 17.05 12.28
C GLY A 162 10.67 16.84 12.47
N VAL A 163 11.10 15.66 12.86
CA VAL A 163 12.53 15.34 13.03
C VAL A 163 13.24 15.32 11.70
N HIS A 164 14.46 15.86 11.69
CA HIS A 164 15.40 15.85 10.58
C HIS A 164 16.67 15.09 10.97
N ILE A 165 16.93 13.98 10.32
CA ILE A 165 18.14 13.16 10.53
C ILE A 165 19.13 13.51 9.44
N GLY A 166 20.29 14.04 9.82
CA GLY A 166 21.35 14.46 8.88
C GLY A 166 22.07 13.28 8.22
N GLU A 167 22.72 13.57 7.09
CA GLU A 167 23.43 12.62 6.24
C GLU A 167 24.40 11.73 7.03
N GLY A 168 24.39 10.42 6.75
CA GLY A 168 25.27 9.45 7.36
C GLY A 168 25.06 9.18 8.86
N ALA A 169 24.06 9.78 9.47
CA ALA A 169 23.76 9.58 10.89
C ALA A 169 23.36 8.14 11.20
N VAL A 170 23.62 7.74 12.45
CA VAL A 170 23.20 6.43 12.98
C VAL A 170 22.25 6.64 14.15
N VAL A 171 21.02 6.15 14.03
CA VAL A 171 20.05 6.07 15.11
C VAL A 171 20.15 4.70 15.74
N ALA A 172 20.40 4.63 17.04
CA ALA A 172 20.53 3.36 17.76
C ALA A 172 19.21 2.56 17.74
N ALA A 173 19.31 1.22 17.80
CA ALA A 173 18.15 0.36 17.92
C ALA A 173 17.34 0.70 19.19
N GLY A 174 16.00 0.74 19.05
CA GLY A 174 15.07 1.07 20.14
C GLY A 174 15.09 2.54 20.60
N ALA A 175 15.85 3.40 19.94
CA ALA A 175 15.88 4.83 20.29
C ALA A 175 14.55 5.52 19.93
N ILE A 176 14.18 6.55 20.73
CA ILE A 176 13.10 7.48 20.43
C ILE A 176 13.74 8.82 20.15
N VAL A 177 13.60 9.31 18.90
CA VAL A 177 14.16 10.58 18.46
C VAL A 177 13.04 11.61 18.45
N LEU A 178 13.20 12.65 19.27
CA LEU A 178 12.17 13.67 19.53
C LEU A 178 12.47 15.01 18.83
N GLU A 179 13.75 15.29 18.52
CA GLU A 179 14.22 16.52 17.90
C GLU A 179 15.34 16.22 16.90
#